data_3f0e9476c0ec344fb79548ef7822073f
#
_entry.id   3f0e9476c0ec344fb79548ef7822073f
#
_cell.length_a   1.000
_cell.length_b   1.000
_cell.length_c   1.000
_cell.angle_alpha   90.00
_cell.angle_beta   90.00
_cell.angle_gamma   90.00
#
_symmetry.space_group_name_H-M   'P 1'
#
loop_
_entity.id
_entity.type
_entity.pdbx_description
1 polymer ?
#
loop_
_entity_poly.entity_id
_entity_poly.type
_entity_poly.pdbx_seq_one_letter_code
_entity_poly.pdbx_strand_id
1 'polypeptide(L)'
;IDVPVIGQEGYDGEMFIKIAGEAAEGVIITTSLDRDSTDPLARAFIEGFQAKSGYPADMVSASTHTAVLVLAAALKQSGAGDKALLRDAIAATSINAATGSISFNKLGEVRKSVQVQIVRDGGWHHYAVISDPVLLAPPEE
;
A
#
# COMPACT_ATOMS: atom_id res chain seq x y z
N ILE A 1 27.88 -8.40 4.23
CA ILE A 1 27.01 -9.49 4.75
C ILE A 1 26.46 -10.18 3.49
N ASP A 2 26.73 -11.46 3.34
CA ASP A 2 26.34 -12.23 2.14
C ASP A 2 25.06 -13.06 2.40
N VAL A 3 24.01 -12.33 2.82
CA VAL A 3 22.67 -12.91 3.03
C VAL A 3 21.61 -11.93 2.53
N PRO A 4 20.44 -12.42 2.05
CA PRO A 4 19.34 -11.56 1.68
C PRO A 4 18.89 -10.67 2.86
N VAL A 5 18.69 -9.40 2.60
CA VAL A 5 18.11 -8.46 3.55
C VAL A 5 16.66 -8.26 3.20
N ILE A 6 15.77 -8.64 4.12
CA ILE A 6 14.32 -8.48 3.97
C ILE A 6 13.84 -7.50 5.02
N GLY A 7 13.19 -6.44 4.56
CA GLY A 7 12.60 -5.41 5.39
C GLY A 7 11.08 -5.33 5.20
N GLN A 8 10.52 -4.35 5.83
CA GLN A 8 9.10 -4.04 5.76
C GLN A 8 8.90 -2.60 5.26
N GLU A 9 7.66 -2.18 5.13
CA GLU A 9 7.26 -0.89 4.55
C GLU A 9 7.90 0.35 5.19
N GLY A 10 8.50 0.25 6.37
CA GLY A 10 9.27 1.34 6.98
C GLY A 10 10.52 1.76 6.19
N TYR A 11 10.99 0.92 5.27
CA TYR A 11 12.11 1.23 4.36
C TYR A 11 11.66 1.76 2.99
N ASP A 12 10.38 1.86 2.74
CA ASP A 12 9.81 2.17 1.42
C ASP A 12 10.16 3.57 0.87
N GLY A 13 10.68 4.48 1.68
CA GLY A 13 11.03 5.82 1.23
C GLY A 13 12.36 5.89 0.45
N GLU A 14 12.47 6.87 -0.46
CA GLU A 14 13.72 7.15 -1.20
C GLU A 14 14.93 7.43 -0.28
N MET A 15 14.68 7.92 0.93
CA MET A 15 15.74 8.21 1.90
C MET A 15 16.51 6.95 2.31
N PHE A 16 15.86 5.79 2.35
CA PHE A 16 16.54 4.53 2.61
C PHE A 16 17.63 4.27 1.55
N ILE A 17 17.25 4.33 0.27
CA ILE A 17 18.19 4.10 -0.84
C ILE A 17 19.28 5.18 -0.84
N LYS A 18 18.90 6.44 -0.65
CA LYS A 18 19.84 7.56 -0.62
C LYS A 18 20.91 7.45 0.48
N ILE A 19 20.52 6.95 1.66
CA ILE A 19 21.44 6.77 2.80
C ILE A 19 22.30 5.54 2.63
N ALA A 20 21.70 4.41 2.22
CA ALA A 20 22.39 3.14 2.10
C ALA A 20 23.27 3.05 0.83
N GLY A 21 22.95 3.83 -0.22
CA GLY A 21 23.69 3.82 -1.48
C GLY A 21 23.74 2.42 -2.10
N GLU A 22 24.90 2.00 -2.55
CA GLU A 22 25.12 0.67 -3.14
C GLU A 22 24.78 -0.49 -2.18
N ALA A 23 24.83 -0.25 -0.87
CA ALA A 23 24.46 -1.26 0.12
C ALA A 23 22.94 -1.55 0.16
N ALA A 24 22.12 -0.73 -0.50
CA ALA A 24 20.68 -1.00 -0.66
C ALA A 24 20.39 -2.04 -1.75
N GLU A 25 21.33 -2.28 -2.69
CA GLU A 25 21.08 -3.20 -3.81
C GLU A 25 20.73 -4.60 -3.31
N GLY A 26 19.65 -5.16 -3.88
CA GLY A 26 19.14 -6.47 -3.50
C GLY A 26 18.29 -6.50 -2.22
N VAL A 27 18.12 -5.39 -1.52
CA VAL A 27 17.19 -5.33 -0.38
C VAL A 27 15.76 -5.51 -0.85
N ILE A 28 15.03 -6.39 -0.19
CA ILE A 28 13.63 -6.71 -0.48
C ILE A 28 12.74 -6.17 0.63
N ILE A 29 11.59 -5.61 0.27
CA ILE A 29 10.58 -5.15 1.24
C ILE A 29 9.18 -5.65 0.89
N THR A 30 8.35 -5.81 1.92
CA THR A 30 6.90 -5.85 1.74
C THR A 30 6.35 -4.43 1.81
N THR A 31 5.42 -4.09 0.93
CA THR A 31 4.85 -2.75 0.83
C THR A 31 3.41 -2.77 0.32
N SER A 32 2.78 -1.62 0.27
CA SER A 32 1.42 -1.43 -0.24
C SER A 32 1.37 -0.83 -1.65
N LEU A 33 2.48 -0.31 -2.15
CA LEU A 33 2.56 0.34 -3.46
C LEU A 33 3.55 -0.40 -4.36
N ASP A 34 3.09 -0.80 -5.55
CA ASP A 34 3.97 -1.25 -6.63
C ASP A 34 4.25 -0.08 -7.57
N ARG A 35 5.49 0.39 -7.60
CA ARG A 35 5.91 1.53 -8.44
C ARG A 35 5.97 1.19 -9.92
N ASP A 36 6.12 -0.07 -10.26
CA ASP A 36 6.12 -0.57 -11.64
C ASP A 36 4.74 -1.05 -12.09
N SER A 37 3.70 -0.84 -11.26
CA SER A 37 2.35 -1.28 -11.54
C SER A 37 1.84 -0.74 -12.89
N THR A 38 1.18 -1.62 -13.64
CA THR A 38 0.44 -1.27 -14.87
C THR A 38 -1.04 -0.99 -14.60
N ASP A 39 -1.49 -1.14 -13.35
CA ASP A 39 -2.87 -0.82 -12.97
C ASP A 39 -3.17 0.68 -13.16
N PRO A 40 -4.25 1.05 -13.86
CA PRO A 40 -4.57 2.44 -14.15
C PRO A 40 -4.77 3.31 -12.91
N LEU A 41 -5.30 2.76 -11.79
CA LEU A 41 -5.51 3.52 -10.54
C LEU A 41 -4.17 3.79 -9.84
N ALA A 42 -3.28 2.79 -9.82
CA ALA A 42 -1.94 2.96 -9.27
C ALA A 42 -1.14 3.97 -10.08
N ARG A 43 -1.16 3.87 -11.42
CA ARG A 43 -0.50 4.81 -12.32
C ARG A 43 -1.00 6.24 -12.15
N ALA A 44 -2.30 6.42 -12.17
CA ALA A 44 -2.92 7.75 -12.01
C ALA A 44 -2.56 8.38 -10.66
N PHE A 45 -2.50 7.57 -9.58
CA PHE A 45 -2.07 8.04 -8.28
C PHE A 45 -0.60 8.47 -8.29
N ILE A 46 0.31 7.59 -8.76
CA ILE A 46 1.76 7.84 -8.77
C ILE A 46 2.07 9.13 -9.54
N GLU A 47 1.55 9.25 -10.76
CA GLU A 47 1.76 10.40 -11.62
C GLU A 47 1.14 11.68 -11.03
N GLY A 48 -0.10 11.59 -10.54
CA GLY A 48 -0.80 12.71 -9.93
C GLY A 48 -0.18 13.18 -8.63
N PHE A 49 0.32 12.27 -7.79
CA PHE A 49 1.02 12.62 -6.56
C PHE A 49 2.34 13.33 -6.87
N GLN A 50 3.17 12.77 -7.75
CA GLN A 50 4.44 13.38 -8.14
C GLN A 50 4.24 14.76 -8.77
N ALA A 51 3.25 14.92 -9.64
CA ALA A 51 2.95 16.21 -10.27
C ALA A 51 2.55 17.31 -9.27
N LYS A 52 1.88 16.93 -8.16
CA LYS A 52 1.40 17.87 -7.15
C LYS A 52 2.43 18.13 -6.04
N SER A 53 3.13 17.10 -5.59
CA SER A 53 4.04 17.18 -4.44
C SER A 53 5.46 17.55 -4.82
N GLY A 54 5.88 17.23 -6.06
CA GLY A 54 7.27 17.29 -6.50
C GLY A 54 8.12 16.12 -5.99
N TYR A 55 7.52 15.13 -5.30
CA TYR A 55 8.20 13.96 -4.75
C TYR A 55 7.61 12.68 -5.33
N PRO A 56 8.41 11.61 -5.48
CA PRO A 56 7.92 10.29 -5.83
C PRO A 56 6.91 9.78 -4.80
N ALA A 57 5.92 9.02 -5.28
CA ALA A 57 4.96 8.38 -4.39
C ALA A 57 5.63 7.24 -3.61
N ASP A 58 5.25 7.11 -2.35
CA ASP A 58 5.65 6.05 -1.45
C ASP A 58 4.42 5.32 -0.87
N MET A 59 4.66 4.31 -0.05
CA MET A 59 3.62 3.55 0.61
C MET A 59 2.74 4.43 1.50
N VAL A 60 3.32 5.39 2.23
CA VAL A 60 2.57 6.25 3.16
C VAL A 60 1.58 7.12 2.40
N SER A 61 2.02 7.75 1.31
CA SER A 61 1.17 8.58 0.47
C SER A 61 0.05 7.76 -0.19
N ALA A 62 0.36 6.55 -0.70
CA ALA A 62 -0.61 5.67 -1.33
C ALA A 62 -1.66 5.13 -0.34
N SER A 63 -1.22 4.70 0.85
CA SER A 63 -2.12 4.20 1.90
C SER A 63 -3.00 5.30 2.47
N THR A 64 -2.45 6.51 2.67
CA THR A 64 -3.22 7.68 3.12
C THR A 64 -4.28 8.06 2.09
N HIS A 65 -3.92 8.12 0.81
CA HIS A 65 -4.88 8.38 -0.26
C HIS A 65 -6.00 7.33 -0.26
N THR A 66 -5.65 6.05 -0.17
CA THR A 66 -6.62 4.95 -0.10
C THR A 66 -7.55 5.08 1.11
N ALA A 67 -7.02 5.43 2.29
CA ALA A 67 -7.83 5.63 3.49
C ALA A 67 -8.86 6.78 3.32
N VAL A 68 -8.47 7.86 2.65
CA VAL A 68 -9.39 8.96 2.32
C VAL A 68 -10.49 8.50 1.35
N LEU A 69 -10.16 7.66 0.36
CA LEU A 69 -11.16 7.10 -0.56
C LEU A 69 -12.14 6.17 0.17
N VAL A 70 -11.67 5.32 1.07
CA VAL A 70 -12.52 4.47 1.93
C VAL A 70 -13.47 5.33 2.75
N LEU A 71 -12.96 6.36 3.43
CA LEU A 71 -13.77 7.28 4.22
C LEU A 71 -14.81 8.00 3.37
N ALA A 72 -14.42 8.50 2.20
CA ALA A 72 -15.34 9.18 1.28
C ALA A 72 -16.46 8.25 0.78
N ALA A 73 -16.13 6.98 0.47
CA ALA A 73 -17.11 5.98 0.06
C ALA A 73 -18.10 5.67 1.20
N ALA A 74 -17.59 5.48 2.42
CA ALA A 74 -18.40 5.20 3.58
C ALA A 74 -19.32 6.37 3.95
N LEU A 75 -18.83 7.62 3.89
CA LEU A 75 -19.64 8.82 4.13
C LEU A 75 -20.77 8.99 3.12
N LYS A 76 -20.53 8.65 1.84
CA LYS A 76 -21.58 8.67 0.81
C LYS A 76 -22.68 7.66 1.11
N GLN A 77 -22.36 6.54 1.73
CA GLN A 77 -23.30 5.48 2.07
C GLN A 77 -24.07 5.77 3.37
N SER A 78 -23.35 6.20 4.43
CA SER A 78 -23.94 6.39 5.77
C SER A 78 -24.55 7.77 5.99
N GLY A 79 -24.17 8.76 5.17
CA GLY A 79 -24.42 10.17 5.48
C GLY A 79 -23.49 10.68 6.58
N ALA A 80 -23.47 12.02 6.76
CA ALA A 80 -22.68 12.67 7.81
C ALA A 80 -23.55 12.83 9.06
N GLY A 81 -23.17 12.27 10.19
CA GLY A 81 -23.82 12.55 11.48
C GLY A 81 -23.85 11.40 12.47
N ASP A 82 -23.97 10.17 12.05
CA ASP A 82 -23.98 9.00 12.94
C ASP A 82 -22.67 8.23 12.85
N LYS A 83 -21.89 8.22 13.94
CA LYS A 83 -20.60 7.54 14.00
C LYS A 83 -20.71 6.01 13.92
N ALA A 84 -21.82 5.42 14.40
CA ALA A 84 -22.04 3.97 14.33
C ALA A 84 -22.34 3.56 12.89
N LEU A 85 -23.20 4.29 12.19
CA LEU A 85 -23.49 4.06 10.78
C LEU A 85 -22.24 4.25 9.92
N LEU A 86 -21.41 5.26 10.20
CA LEU A 86 -20.16 5.48 9.49
C LEU A 86 -19.17 4.33 9.71
N ARG A 87 -19.00 3.86 10.96
CA ARG A 87 -18.15 2.69 11.26
C ARG A 87 -18.62 1.46 10.48
N ASP A 88 -19.92 1.19 10.48
CA ASP A 88 -20.48 0.02 9.80
C ASP A 88 -20.34 0.14 8.27
N ALA A 89 -20.48 1.35 7.73
CA ALA A 89 -20.23 1.62 6.31
C ALA A 89 -18.75 1.45 5.94
N ILE A 90 -17.81 1.86 6.80
CA ILE A 90 -16.37 1.60 6.59
C ILE A 90 -16.11 0.09 6.59
N ALA A 91 -16.63 -0.65 7.57
CA ALA A 91 -16.46 -2.10 7.66
C ALA A 91 -17.04 -2.85 6.43
N ALA A 92 -18.10 -2.32 5.83
CA ALA A 92 -18.73 -2.88 4.62
C ALA A 92 -18.08 -2.40 3.32
N THR A 93 -17.12 -1.47 3.37
CA THR A 93 -16.51 -0.90 2.19
C THR A 93 -15.65 -1.94 1.46
N SER A 94 -15.82 -1.98 0.11
CA SER A 94 -14.97 -2.72 -0.79
C SER A 94 -14.68 -1.83 -2.00
N ILE A 95 -13.41 -1.44 -2.20
CA ILE A 95 -13.00 -0.54 -3.28
C ILE A 95 -11.70 -0.99 -3.92
N ASN A 96 -11.46 -0.52 -5.15
CA ASN A 96 -10.16 -0.57 -5.79
C ASN A 96 -9.49 0.80 -5.67
N ALA A 97 -8.21 0.81 -5.32
CA ALA A 97 -7.40 2.00 -5.12
C ALA A 97 -5.96 1.77 -5.62
N ALA A 98 -5.09 2.76 -5.47
CA ALA A 98 -3.67 2.65 -5.83
C ALA A 98 -2.94 1.51 -5.11
N THR A 99 -3.42 1.09 -3.95
CA THR A 99 -2.88 0.00 -3.14
C THR A 99 -3.56 -1.36 -3.43
N GLY A 100 -4.32 -1.46 -4.51
CA GLY A 100 -5.08 -2.66 -4.91
C GLY A 100 -6.51 -2.68 -4.40
N SER A 101 -7.11 -3.86 -4.40
CA SER A 101 -8.46 -4.09 -3.86
C SER A 101 -8.43 -4.09 -2.34
N ILE A 102 -9.28 -3.27 -1.73
CA ILE A 102 -9.37 -3.08 -0.29
C ILE A 102 -10.74 -3.54 0.19
N SER A 103 -10.76 -4.38 1.21
CA SER A 103 -11.94 -4.74 1.98
C SER A 103 -11.54 -4.99 3.43
N PHE A 104 -12.49 -5.26 4.30
CA PHE A 104 -12.24 -5.48 5.73
C PHE A 104 -12.79 -6.85 6.18
N ASN A 105 -12.13 -7.46 7.15
CA ASN A 105 -12.64 -8.64 7.84
C ASN A 105 -13.52 -8.25 9.03
N LYS A 106 -14.04 -9.24 9.74
CA LYS A 106 -14.92 -9.03 10.91
C LYS A 106 -14.22 -8.35 12.09
N LEU A 107 -12.89 -8.42 12.14
CA LEU A 107 -12.05 -7.76 13.17
C LEU A 107 -11.71 -6.32 12.81
N GLY A 108 -12.08 -5.85 11.60
CA GLY A 108 -11.74 -4.52 11.11
C GLY A 108 -10.35 -4.45 10.46
N GLU A 109 -9.69 -5.58 10.24
CA GLU A 109 -8.41 -5.64 9.57
C GLU A 109 -8.59 -5.55 8.06
N VAL A 110 -7.67 -4.85 7.39
CA VAL A 110 -7.70 -4.71 5.94
C VAL A 110 -7.33 -6.02 5.25
N ARG A 111 -8.10 -6.38 4.23
CA ARG A 111 -7.79 -7.47 3.29
C ARG A 111 -7.32 -6.87 1.98
N LYS A 112 -6.09 -7.15 1.62
CA LYS A 112 -5.46 -6.74 0.36
C LYS A 112 -4.31 -7.66 0.03
N SER A 113 -3.85 -7.68 -1.22
CA SER A 113 -2.57 -8.26 -1.59
C SER A 113 -1.41 -7.44 -1.02
N VAL A 114 -0.28 -8.10 -0.79
CA VAL A 114 0.98 -7.47 -0.37
C VAL A 114 1.90 -7.39 -1.58
N GLN A 115 2.37 -6.18 -1.86
CA GLN A 115 3.40 -5.95 -2.87
C GLN A 115 4.77 -6.26 -2.28
N VAL A 116 5.62 -6.89 -3.06
CA VAL A 116 7.01 -7.14 -2.71
C VAL A 116 7.88 -6.40 -3.71
N GLN A 117 8.73 -5.52 -3.22
CA GLN A 117 9.65 -4.75 -4.04
C GLN A 117 11.10 -5.05 -3.69
N ILE A 118 12.00 -4.84 -4.64
CA ILE A 118 13.44 -5.03 -4.51
C ILE A 118 14.15 -3.77 -4.98
N VAL A 119 15.26 -3.43 -4.33
CA VAL A 119 16.16 -2.39 -4.85
C VAL A 119 16.99 -2.95 -5.99
N ARG A 120 16.92 -2.30 -7.16
CA ARG A 120 17.76 -2.54 -8.33
C ARG A 120 18.11 -1.21 -8.96
N ASP A 121 19.35 -1.07 -9.39
CA ASP A 121 19.84 0.14 -10.09
C ASP A 121 19.51 1.43 -9.31
N GLY A 122 19.57 1.38 -7.99
CA GLY A 122 19.29 2.50 -7.09
C GLY A 122 17.82 2.90 -6.99
N GLY A 123 16.86 2.02 -7.34
CA GLY A 123 15.42 2.27 -7.27
C GLY A 123 14.64 1.08 -6.74
N TRP A 124 13.41 1.33 -6.26
CA TRP A 124 12.45 0.28 -5.91
C TRP A 124 11.77 -0.25 -7.16
N HIS A 125 11.81 -1.57 -7.36
CA HIS A 125 11.21 -2.26 -8.50
C HIS A 125 10.33 -3.41 -8.05
N HIS A 126 9.36 -3.74 -8.90
CA HIS A 126 8.52 -4.91 -8.69
C HIS A 126 9.34 -6.18 -8.53
N TYR A 127 9.03 -6.98 -7.51
CA TYR A 127 9.62 -8.29 -7.29
C TYR A 127 8.58 -9.41 -7.31
N ALA A 128 7.50 -9.26 -6.53
CA ALA A 128 6.41 -10.23 -6.44
C ALA A 128 5.13 -9.60 -5.86
N VAL A 129 4.03 -10.32 -5.98
CA VAL A 129 2.78 -10.04 -5.27
C VAL A 129 2.38 -11.26 -4.46
N ILE A 130 2.09 -11.07 -3.19
CA ILE A 130 1.50 -12.10 -2.32
C ILE A 130 -0.01 -11.85 -2.29
N SER A 131 -0.77 -12.80 -2.88
CA SER A 131 -2.24 -12.75 -2.93
C SER A 131 -2.90 -14.00 -2.39
N ASP A 132 -2.12 -14.96 -1.89
CA ASP A 132 -2.64 -16.20 -1.30
C ASP A 132 -3.46 -15.87 -0.04
N PRO A 133 -4.77 -16.17 0.00
CA PRO A 133 -5.62 -15.85 1.12
C PRO A 133 -5.24 -16.58 2.42
N VAL A 134 -4.56 -17.72 2.33
CA VAL A 134 -4.07 -18.45 3.51
C VAL A 134 -2.92 -17.71 4.17
N LEU A 135 -1.98 -17.18 3.35
CA LEU A 135 -0.85 -16.39 3.85
C LEU A 135 -1.27 -15.01 4.37
N LEU A 136 -2.37 -14.47 3.86
CA LEU A 136 -2.88 -13.15 4.22
C LEU A 136 -4.00 -13.21 5.28
N ALA A 137 -4.40 -14.41 5.70
CA ALA A 137 -5.37 -14.56 6.77
C ALA A 137 -4.72 -14.22 8.13
N PRO A 138 -5.40 -13.49 9.01
CA PRO A 138 -4.94 -13.38 10.38
C PRO A 138 -4.94 -14.75 11.04
N PRO A 139 -4.06 -14.99 12.04
CA PRO A 139 -4.13 -16.23 12.83
C PRO A 139 -5.55 -16.45 13.36
N GLU A 140 -6.08 -17.63 13.21
CA GLU A 140 -7.32 -18.01 13.88
C GLU A 140 -7.05 -17.99 15.39
N GLU A 141 -7.89 -17.26 16.17
CA GLU A 141 -7.87 -17.30 17.63
C GLU A 141 -8.42 -18.62 18.15
#